data_d8c419e8781f3f61fe45efb6439422f6
#
_entry.id   d8c419e8781f3f61fe45efb6439422f6
#
_cell.length_a   1.000
_cell.length_b   1.000
_cell.length_c   1.000
_cell.angle_alpha   90.00
_cell.angle_beta   90.00
_cell.angle_gamma   90.00
#
_symmetry.space_group_name_H-M   'P 1'
#
loop_
_entity.id
_entity.type
_entity.pdbx_description
1 polymer ?
#
loop_
_entity_poly.entity_id
_entity_poly.type
_entity_poly.pdbx_seq_one_letter_code
_entity_poly.pdbx_strand_id
1 'polypeptide(L)'
;MNERQILALLKTGQVVFHYPLKVHFREGGGDFGFSVPKRNFKRAVRRNLLKRRVREAYRLNAGRLNGRSYDIFIYYIGKEVEDYERIDKSVAQVLDDLAAR
;
A
#
# COMPACT_ATOMS: atom_id res chain seq x y z
N MET A 1 -9.67 4.70 -6.12
CA MET A 1 -9.38 3.69 -7.16
C MET A 1 -10.54 2.72 -7.23
N ASN A 2 -11.12 2.51 -8.40
CA ASN A 2 -12.24 1.57 -8.55
C ASN A 2 -11.72 0.18 -8.92
N GLU A 3 -12.63 -0.81 -8.95
CA GLU A 3 -12.27 -2.19 -9.21
C GLU A 3 -11.58 -2.39 -10.57
N ARG A 4 -12.06 -1.71 -11.60
CA ARG A 4 -11.46 -1.81 -12.94
C ARG A 4 -10.02 -1.29 -12.95
N GLN A 5 -9.78 -0.19 -12.27
CA GLN A 5 -8.43 0.38 -12.15
C GLN A 5 -7.50 -0.55 -11.38
N ILE A 6 -7.99 -1.17 -10.31
CA ILE A 6 -7.22 -2.14 -9.53
C ILE A 6 -6.84 -3.34 -10.40
N LEU A 7 -7.80 -3.91 -11.14
CA LEU A 7 -7.52 -5.06 -12.00
C LEU A 7 -6.51 -4.72 -13.10
N ALA A 8 -6.62 -3.54 -13.70
CA ALA A 8 -5.66 -3.10 -14.71
C ALA A 8 -4.27 -2.97 -14.11
N LEU A 9 -4.16 -2.40 -12.92
CA LEU A 9 -2.88 -2.24 -12.23
C LEU A 9 -2.25 -3.59 -11.87
N LEU A 10 -3.06 -4.55 -11.41
CA LEU A 10 -2.58 -5.90 -11.09
C LEU A 10 -2.05 -6.63 -12.32
N LYS A 11 -2.61 -6.36 -13.51
CA LYS A 11 -2.19 -6.99 -14.75
C LYS A 11 -0.95 -6.35 -15.37
N THR A 12 -0.86 -5.03 -15.31
CA THR A 12 0.15 -4.27 -16.06
C THR A 12 1.22 -3.63 -15.19
N GLY A 13 0.99 -3.56 -13.88
CA GLY A 13 1.90 -2.91 -12.95
C GLY A 13 3.06 -3.80 -12.53
N GLN A 14 4.00 -3.19 -11.85
CA GLN A 14 5.11 -3.87 -11.20
C GLN A 14 4.77 -4.14 -9.74
N VAL A 15 5.56 -4.99 -9.09
CA VAL A 15 5.33 -5.39 -7.69
C VAL A 15 6.60 -5.20 -6.90
N VAL A 16 6.45 -4.69 -5.68
CA VAL A 16 7.52 -4.62 -4.70
C VAL A 16 7.01 -5.12 -3.36
N PHE A 17 7.86 -5.80 -2.62
CA PHE A 17 7.54 -6.35 -1.30
C PHE A 17 8.36 -5.67 -0.23
N HIS A 18 7.68 -5.15 0.79
CA HIS A 18 8.29 -4.73 2.04
C HIS A 18 7.36 -5.20 3.15
N TYR A 19 7.67 -6.32 3.78
CA TYR A 19 6.80 -6.93 4.79
C TYR A 19 6.35 -5.88 5.82
N PRO A 20 5.10 -5.81 6.20
CA PRO A 20 4.00 -6.72 5.86
C PRO A 20 3.18 -6.33 4.60
N LEU A 21 3.77 -5.62 3.67
CA LEU A 21 3.09 -5.06 2.50
C LEU A 21 3.57 -5.68 1.20
N LYS A 22 2.62 -5.87 0.28
CA LYS A 22 2.86 -6.16 -1.12
C LYS A 22 2.26 -5.02 -1.91
N VAL A 23 3.05 -4.35 -2.73
CA VAL A 23 2.62 -3.13 -3.40
C VAL A 23 2.70 -3.29 -4.91
N HIS A 24 1.56 -3.07 -5.57
CA HIS A 24 1.48 -2.98 -7.02
C HIS A 24 1.54 -1.52 -7.41
N PHE A 25 2.32 -1.20 -8.43
CA PHE A 25 2.48 0.19 -8.86
C PHE A 25 2.79 0.28 -10.34
N ARG A 26 2.46 1.42 -10.93
CA ARG A 26 2.86 1.81 -12.29
C ARG A 26 2.86 3.34 -12.35
N GLU A 27 3.59 3.92 -13.30
CA GLU A 27 3.50 5.35 -13.53
C GLU A 27 2.08 5.71 -13.93
N GLY A 28 1.56 6.78 -13.36
CA GLY A 28 0.17 7.17 -13.59
C GLY A 28 -0.21 8.46 -12.90
N GLY A 29 -1.50 8.65 -12.68
CA GLY A 29 -2.06 9.90 -12.17
C GLY A 29 -1.97 10.11 -10.66
N GLY A 30 -1.39 9.17 -9.92
CA GLY A 30 -1.28 9.29 -8.48
C GLY A 30 -2.45 8.70 -7.71
N ASP A 31 -3.18 7.78 -8.32
CA ASP A 31 -4.30 7.11 -7.67
C ASP A 31 -3.82 6.11 -6.63
N PHE A 32 -4.56 5.97 -5.54
CA PHE A 32 -4.16 5.14 -4.40
C PHE A 32 -5.30 4.26 -3.91
N GLY A 33 -4.97 3.01 -3.63
CA GLY A 33 -5.90 2.08 -2.98
C GLY A 33 -5.14 1.11 -2.10
N PHE A 34 -5.88 0.42 -1.25
CA PHE A 34 -5.28 -0.60 -0.37
C PHE A 34 -6.32 -1.60 0.07
N SER A 35 -5.85 -2.78 0.49
CA SER A 35 -6.72 -3.86 0.94
C SER A 35 -6.08 -4.62 2.09
N VAL A 36 -6.91 -5.00 3.05
CA VAL A 36 -6.56 -5.94 4.13
C VAL A 36 -7.46 -7.16 3.95
N PRO A 37 -6.90 -8.32 3.56
CA PRO A 37 -7.71 -9.49 3.21
C PRO A 37 -8.54 -10.02 4.38
N LYS A 38 -9.82 -10.29 4.11
CA LYS A 38 -10.74 -10.84 5.10
C LYS A 38 -10.30 -12.22 5.59
N ARG A 39 -9.68 -13.02 4.74
CA ARG A 39 -9.22 -14.36 5.09
C ARG A 39 -8.17 -14.39 6.19
N ASN A 40 -7.35 -13.32 6.30
CA ASN A 40 -6.31 -13.22 7.32
C ASN A 40 -6.82 -12.57 8.60
N PHE A 41 -7.86 -11.74 8.48
CA PHE A 41 -8.41 -10.98 9.62
C PHE A 41 -9.93 -11.01 9.54
N LYS A 42 -10.52 -12.01 10.14
CA LYS A 42 -11.98 -12.22 10.09
C LYS A 42 -12.76 -11.12 10.81
N ARG A 43 -12.18 -10.55 11.87
CA ARG A 43 -12.82 -9.47 12.61
C ARG A 43 -12.65 -8.14 11.89
N ALA A 44 -13.78 -7.49 11.61
CA ALA A 44 -13.79 -6.19 10.94
C ALA A 44 -12.99 -5.14 11.71
N VAL A 45 -13.01 -5.19 13.03
CA VAL A 45 -12.26 -4.25 13.88
C VAL A 45 -10.77 -4.27 13.56
N ARG A 46 -10.20 -5.45 13.39
CA ARG A 46 -8.78 -5.61 13.08
C ARG A 46 -8.45 -5.09 11.68
N ARG A 47 -9.29 -5.43 10.70
CA ARG A 47 -9.11 -4.93 9.34
C ARG A 47 -9.19 -3.41 9.29
N ASN A 48 -10.15 -2.83 9.97
CA ASN A 48 -10.33 -1.38 10.00
C ASN A 48 -9.14 -0.68 10.66
N LEU A 49 -8.60 -1.27 11.71
CA LEU A 49 -7.40 -0.75 12.37
C LEU A 49 -6.21 -0.73 11.42
N LEU A 50 -5.96 -1.84 10.71
CA LEU A 50 -4.87 -1.94 9.76
C LEU A 50 -5.07 -0.98 8.58
N LYS A 51 -6.28 -0.89 8.05
CA LYS A 51 -6.60 0.06 6.97
C LYS A 51 -6.29 1.49 7.39
N ARG A 52 -6.64 1.85 8.60
CA ARG A 52 -6.36 3.21 9.13
C ARG A 52 -4.86 3.45 9.25
N ARG A 53 -4.11 2.47 9.75
CA ARG A 53 -2.65 2.58 9.86
C ARG A 53 -1.97 2.72 8.51
N VAL A 54 -2.37 1.94 7.52
CA VAL A 54 -1.83 2.02 6.17
C VAL A 54 -2.15 3.38 5.54
N ARG A 55 -3.39 3.83 5.66
CA ARG A 55 -3.81 5.12 5.12
C ARG A 55 -3.01 6.27 5.73
N GLU A 56 -2.86 6.27 7.04
CA GLU A 56 -2.13 7.32 7.74
C GLU A 56 -0.65 7.32 7.36
N ALA A 57 -0.04 6.14 7.31
CA ALA A 57 1.35 6.00 6.90
C ALA A 57 1.57 6.51 5.47
N TYR A 58 0.67 6.16 4.55
CA TYR A 58 0.77 6.64 3.18
C TYR A 58 0.64 8.16 3.11
N ARG A 59 -0.37 8.72 3.80
CA ARG A 59 -0.60 10.17 3.81
C ARG A 59 0.62 10.93 4.29
N LEU A 60 1.24 10.46 5.36
CA LEU A 60 2.40 11.13 5.95
C LEU A 60 3.68 10.95 5.14
N ASN A 61 3.79 9.88 4.37
CA ASN A 61 4.99 9.57 3.62
C ASN A 61 4.90 9.88 2.12
N ALA A 62 3.75 10.35 1.63
CA ALA A 62 3.53 10.57 0.20
C ALA A 62 4.55 11.53 -0.42
N GLY A 63 5.05 12.50 0.33
CA GLY A 63 6.06 13.42 -0.13
C GLY A 63 7.39 12.77 -0.51
N ARG A 64 7.63 11.54 -0.06
CA ARG A 64 8.84 10.78 -0.40
C ARG A 64 8.92 10.41 -1.88
N LEU A 65 7.79 10.44 -2.59
CA LEU A 65 7.78 10.22 -4.03
C LEU A 65 8.48 11.33 -4.81
N ASN A 66 8.71 12.47 -4.16
CA ASN A 66 9.57 13.53 -4.68
C ASN A 66 9.10 14.07 -6.03
N GLY A 67 7.79 14.28 -6.16
CA GLY A 67 7.17 14.77 -7.39
C GLY A 67 6.87 13.71 -8.43
N ARG A 68 7.29 12.46 -8.23
CA ARG A 68 6.94 11.37 -9.13
C ARG A 68 5.52 10.92 -8.87
N SER A 69 4.83 10.54 -9.92
CA SER A 69 3.42 10.15 -9.85
C SER A 69 3.25 8.69 -10.23
N TYR A 70 2.70 7.90 -9.30
CA TYR A 70 2.42 6.49 -9.47
C TYR A 70 1.01 6.17 -9.05
N ASP A 71 0.37 5.26 -9.78
CA ASP A 71 -0.82 4.57 -9.27
C ASP A 71 -0.32 3.42 -8.39
N ILE A 72 -0.82 3.35 -7.16
CA ILE A 72 -0.31 2.43 -6.14
C ILE A 72 -1.45 1.69 -5.51
N PHE A 73 -1.33 0.36 -5.41
CA PHE A 73 -2.27 -0.46 -4.66
C PHE A 73 -1.51 -1.31 -3.64
N ILE A 74 -1.83 -1.14 -2.37
CA ILE A 74 -1.15 -1.81 -1.26
C ILE A 74 -2.01 -2.96 -0.75
N TYR A 75 -1.43 -4.18 -0.73
CA TYR A 75 -2.00 -5.32 -0.04
C TYR A 75 -1.28 -5.55 1.28
N TYR A 76 -2.04 -5.72 2.33
CA TYR A 76 -1.49 -6.16 3.60
C TYR A 76 -1.38 -7.67 3.58
N ILE A 77 -0.17 -8.22 3.51
CA ILE A 77 0.06 -9.67 3.41
C ILE A 77 0.43 -10.30 4.75
N GLY A 78 0.68 -9.50 5.78
CA GLY A 78 0.95 -10.01 7.12
C GLY A 78 -0.27 -10.72 7.71
N LYS A 79 -0.03 -11.73 8.54
CA LYS A 79 -1.09 -12.49 9.21
C LYS A 79 -1.37 -11.99 10.61
N GLU A 80 -0.57 -11.04 11.09
CA GLU A 80 -0.71 -10.44 12.41
C GLU A 80 -0.95 -8.95 12.28
N VAL A 81 -1.52 -8.37 13.33
CA VAL A 81 -1.75 -6.93 13.41
C VAL A 81 -0.44 -6.27 13.82
N GLU A 82 0.30 -5.75 12.82
CA GLU A 82 1.54 -5.03 13.08
C GLU A 82 1.24 -3.64 13.63
N ASP A 83 2.16 -3.11 14.44
CA ASP A 83 1.99 -1.77 14.97
C ASP A 83 2.20 -0.70 13.89
N TYR A 84 1.83 0.53 14.23
CA TYR A 84 1.93 1.63 13.28
C TYR A 84 3.37 1.87 12.82
N GLU A 85 4.34 1.80 13.73
CA GLU A 85 5.74 2.07 13.40
C GLU A 85 6.25 1.09 12.34
N ARG A 86 5.90 -0.19 12.44
CA ARG A 86 6.28 -1.19 11.46
C ARG A 86 5.68 -0.90 10.10
N ILE A 87 4.40 -0.57 10.08
CA ILE A 87 3.68 -0.25 8.84
C ILE A 87 4.25 1.03 8.21
N ASP A 88 4.48 2.04 9.04
CA ASP A 88 5.04 3.31 8.60
C ASP A 88 6.41 3.13 7.95
N LYS A 89 7.28 2.34 8.58
CA LYS A 89 8.60 2.03 8.03
C LYS A 89 8.50 1.33 6.68
N SER A 90 7.59 0.37 6.55
CA SER A 90 7.39 -0.37 5.30
C SER A 90 6.89 0.54 4.18
N VAL A 91 5.93 1.41 4.49
CA VAL A 91 5.42 2.38 3.51
C VAL A 91 6.53 3.34 3.08
N ALA A 92 7.31 3.84 4.03
CA ALA A 92 8.42 4.74 3.72
C ALA A 92 9.44 4.06 2.79
N GLN A 93 9.79 2.82 3.06
CA GLN A 93 10.73 2.06 2.22
C GLN A 93 10.19 1.85 0.80
N VAL A 94 8.90 1.52 0.68
CA VAL A 94 8.25 1.37 -0.62
C VAL A 94 8.32 2.68 -1.41
N LEU A 95 7.95 3.79 -0.80
CA LEU A 95 7.91 5.07 -1.49
C LEU A 95 9.32 5.57 -1.86
N ASP A 96 10.30 5.33 -1.01
CA ASP A 96 11.70 5.64 -1.33
C ASP A 96 12.19 4.81 -2.52
N ASP A 97 11.84 3.52 -2.57
CA ASP A 97 12.15 2.65 -3.69
C ASP A 97 11.53 3.16 -5.00
N LEU A 98 10.25 3.52 -4.96
CA LEU A 98 9.56 4.06 -6.13
C LEU A 98 10.17 5.39 -6.59
N ALA A 99 10.57 6.23 -5.66
CA ALA A 99 11.18 7.51 -6.01
C ALA A 99 12.55 7.36 -6.68
N ALA A 100 13.24 6.26 -6.39
CA ALA A 100 14.58 5.98 -6.91
C ALA A 100 14.57 5.32 -8.30
N ARG A 101 13.42 4.91 -8.79
CA ARG A 101 13.30 4.21 -10.09
C ARG A 101 13.36 5.12 -11.31
#